data_3cf24d9fad778af5d2faf0e1b6178285
#
_entry.id   3cf24d9fad778af5d2faf0e1b6178285
#
_cell.length_a   1.000
_cell.length_b   1.000
_cell.length_c   1.000
_cell.angle_alpha   90.00
_cell.angle_beta   90.00
_cell.angle_gamma   90.00
#
_symmetry.space_group_name_H-M   'P 1'
#
loop_
_entity.id
_entity.type
_entity.pdbx_description
1 polymer ?
#
loop_
_entity_poly.entity_id
_entity_poly.type
_entity_poly.pdbx_seq_one_letter_code
_entity_poly.pdbx_strand_id
1 'polypeptide(L)'
;MLKKITVVLLGVCVTSMTLTGVQAADFSSGDSDSKVEIEFQEEDNSTDKTESEDAEDGLFSDGSDDIQTGELSAIANQIAAQVQSQAQDYQTKRQEARKVIDAREVERRAQEIKEETTKIRKEAQETARKKAEQERTAHREKIAQFALQFVGNPYVYGGTSLTNGADCSGFVMSVFREFGYDLPRVAAAQYESSQKKDISQLETGDLVFYGAGGINHVALYIGDGKVVHALNSNKGIVITDYNYDTPVGVGTYVE
;
A
#
# COMPACT_ATOMS: atom_id res chain seq x y z
N MET A 1 -3.03 24.05 -4.51
CA MET A 1 -4.06 23.91 -3.44
C MET A 1 -3.97 22.49 -2.89
N LEU A 2 -3.30 22.29 -1.76
CA LEU A 2 -3.19 20.99 -1.10
C LEU A 2 -4.46 20.75 -0.26
N LYS A 3 -5.25 19.75 -0.63
CA LYS A 3 -6.35 19.27 0.22
C LYS A 3 -5.76 18.39 1.32
N LYS A 4 -5.82 18.87 2.56
CA LYS A 4 -5.51 18.07 3.74
C LYS A 4 -6.64 17.06 3.94
N ILE A 5 -6.31 15.76 3.84
CA ILE A 5 -7.23 14.68 4.21
C ILE A 5 -6.93 14.36 5.67
N THR A 6 -7.88 14.67 6.54
CA THR A 6 -7.82 14.27 7.95
C THR A 6 -8.41 12.87 8.06
N VAL A 7 -7.57 11.88 8.38
CA VAL A 7 -8.03 10.52 8.68
C VAL A 7 -8.34 10.44 10.17
N VAL A 8 -9.62 10.29 10.51
CA VAL A 8 -10.06 9.99 11.87
C VAL A 8 -9.98 8.49 12.10
N LEU A 9 -9.02 8.03 12.90
CA LEU A 9 -8.94 6.65 13.36
C LEU A 9 -9.91 6.47 14.55
N LEU A 10 -11.03 5.81 14.30
CA LEU A 10 -11.88 5.25 15.37
C LEU A 10 -11.24 3.94 15.84
N GLY A 11 -10.77 3.94 17.09
CA GLY A 11 -10.19 2.77 17.73
C GLY A 11 -11.24 1.69 17.96
N VAL A 12 -11.15 0.59 17.22
CA VAL A 12 -11.75 -0.69 17.60
C VAL A 12 -10.62 -1.56 18.13
N CYS A 13 -10.70 -1.84 19.41
CA CYS A 13 -9.81 -2.75 20.12
C CYS A 13 -10.05 -4.17 19.59
N VAL A 14 -9.15 -4.69 18.74
CA VAL A 14 -9.08 -6.10 18.40
C VAL A 14 -7.74 -6.63 18.89
N THR A 15 -7.84 -7.55 19.83
CA THR A 15 -6.75 -8.29 20.47
C THR A 15 -5.86 -9.01 19.46
N SER A 16 -4.55 -8.82 19.68
CA SER A 16 -3.42 -9.68 19.33
C SER A 16 -3.27 -10.21 17.91
N MET A 17 -2.40 -9.53 17.12
CA MET A 17 -1.48 -10.22 16.24
C MET A 17 -0.13 -9.48 16.29
N THR A 18 0.87 -10.18 16.76
CA THR A 18 2.26 -9.75 16.83
C THR A 18 2.80 -9.48 15.42
N LEU A 19 3.14 -8.24 15.14
CA LEU A 19 3.95 -7.88 13.98
C LEU A 19 5.26 -7.28 14.51
N THR A 20 6.30 -8.06 14.41
CA THR A 20 7.69 -7.65 14.68
C THR A 20 8.16 -6.69 13.59
N GLY A 21 8.63 -5.52 14.00
CA GLY A 21 9.56 -4.70 13.23
C GLY A 21 8.99 -3.46 12.54
N VAL A 22 8.68 -2.41 13.33
CA VAL A 22 8.80 -1.01 12.86
C VAL A 22 9.31 -0.21 14.06
N GLN A 23 10.47 0.40 13.92
CA GLN A 23 11.05 1.30 14.90
C GLN A 23 10.16 2.53 15.10
N ALA A 24 9.83 2.80 16.34
CA ALA A 24 9.13 4.00 16.77
C ALA A 24 10.06 5.21 16.63
N ALA A 25 9.59 6.25 15.94
CA ALA A 25 10.12 7.60 16.08
C ALA A 25 9.41 8.27 17.26
N ASP A 26 10.22 8.82 18.17
CA ASP A 26 9.79 9.60 19.33
C ASP A 26 8.80 10.69 18.96
N PHE A 27 7.63 10.67 19.58
CA PHE A 27 6.72 11.81 19.60
C PHE A 27 6.59 12.31 21.03
N SER A 28 7.26 13.42 21.29
CA SER A 28 7.25 14.19 22.50
C SER A 28 5.85 14.72 22.82
N SER A 29 5.46 14.55 24.06
CA SER A 29 4.27 15.02 24.75
C SER A 29 3.99 16.52 24.56
N GLY A 30 2.78 16.85 24.17
CA GLY A 30 2.20 18.16 24.26
C GLY A 30 0.73 18.05 24.62
N ASP A 31 0.45 18.48 25.82
CA ASP A 31 -0.82 18.63 26.55
C ASP A 31 -1.87 19.38 25.72
N SER A 32 -3.08 18.84 25.61
CA SER A 32 -4.32 19.63 25.70
C SER A 32 -5.54 18.71 25.68
N ASP A 33 -6.18 18.61 26.83
CA ASP A 33 -7.55 18.19 27.07
C ASP A 33 -8.52 18.92 26.09
N SER A 34 -9.14 18.20 25.19
CA SER A 34 -10.37 18.64 24.54
C SER A 34 -11.46 17.59 24.79
N LYS A 35 -12.19 17.82 25.88
CA LYS A 35 -13.50 17.21 26.15
C LYS A 35 -14.42 17.52 24.98
N VAL A 36 -14.82 16.51 24.24
CA VAL A 36 -15.97 16.60 23.35
C VAL A 36 -17.19 16.20 24.16
N GLU A 37 -17.95 17.20 24.60
CA GLU A 37 -19.29 17.02 25.14
C GLU A 37 -20.24 16.74 23.98
N ILE A 38 -20.80 15.55 23.94
CA ILE A 38 -21.90 15.20 23.04
C ILE A 38 -23.18 15.54 23.80
N GLU A 39 -23.76 16.69 23.49
CA GLU A 39 -25.11 17.03 23.93
C GLU A 39 -26.11 16.14 23.18
N PHE A 40 -26.74 15.23 23.92
CA PHE A 40 -27.96 14.58 23.47
C PHE A 40 -29.12 15.54 23.77
N GLN A 41 -29.70 16.13 22.74
CA GLN A 41 -30.98 16.77 22.85
C GLN A 41 -32.05 15.67 22.99
N GLU A 42 -32.55 15.49 24.23
CA GLU A 42 -33.79 14.78 24.45
C GLU A 42 -34.91 15.69 23.92
N GLU A 43 -35.54 15.31 22.84
CA GLU A 43 -36.82 15.91 22.44
C GLU A 43 -37.88 15.50 23.47
N ASP A 44 -38.18 16.47 24.36
CA ASP A 44 -39.23 16.42 25.35
C ASP A 44 -40.59 16.46 24.61
N ASN A 45 -41.19 15.28 24.45
CA ASN A 45 -42.55 15.16 23.93
C ASN A 45 -43.54 15.33 25.09
N SER A 46 -43.64 16.56 25.59
CA SER A 46 -44.64 16.93 26.55
C SER A 46 -46.02 16.88 25.88
N THR A 47 -46.71 15.79 26.09
CA THR A 47 -48.13 15.71 25.79
C THR A 47 -48.91 16.64 26.74
N ASP A 48 -49.47 17.60 26.09
CA ASP A 48 -50.47 18.55 26.55
C ASP A 48 -51.53 17.92 27.49
N LYS A 49 -51.54 18.38 28.72
CA LYS A 49 -52.62 18.13 29.69
C LYS A 49 -53.70 19.15 29.42
N THR A 50 -54.75 18.76 28.72
CA THR A 50 -55.98 19.50 28.76
C THR A 50 -56.70 19.21 30.07
N GLU A 51 -56.69 20.19 30.93
CA GLU A 51 -57.63 20.32 32.07
C GLU A 51 -59.03 20.46 31.49
N SER A 52 -59.94 19.64 31.92
CA SER A 52 -61.38 19.91 31.78
C SER A 52 -62.01 20.02 33.16
N GLU A 53 -62.41 21.26 33.39
CA GLU A 53 -63.18 21.70 34.55
C GLU A 53 -64.55 20.99 34.66
N ASP A 54 -64.92 20.86 35.86
CA ASP A 54 -66.19 20.54 36.52
C ASP A 54 -67.47 20.74 35.72
N ALA A 55 -68.29 19.66 35.72
CA ALA A 55 -69.73 19.82 35.67
C ALA A 55 -70.37 18.85 36.65
N GLU A 56 -70.82 19.44 37.71
CA GLU A 56 -71.74 18.85 38.71
C GLU A 56 -73.10 18.50 38.11
N ASP A 57 -73.69 17.53 38.74
CA ASP A 57 -75.06 17.39 39.13
C ASP A 57 -76.04 16.60 38.27
N GLY A 58 -76.60 15.63 38.92
CA GLY A 58 -78.01 15.29 38.69
C GLY A 58 -78.34 13.85 38.34
N LEU A 59 -78.60 13.09 39.38
CA LEU A 59 -79.74 12.22 39.48
C LEU A 59 -79.98 11.12 38.42
N PHE A 60 -79.69 9.90 38.74
CA PHE A 60 -80.67 8.79 38.56
C PHE A 60 -80.39 7.69 39.56
N SER A 61 -81.32 7.51 40.48
CA SER A 61 -81.46 6.33 41.31
C SER A 61 -82.18 5.27 40.55
N ASP A 62 -81.77 4.04 40.91
CA ASP A 62 -82.57 2.86 40.97
C ASP A 62 -82.47 1.80 39.87
N GLY A 63 -82.12 0.64 40.31
CA GLY A 63 -82.70 -0.58 39.87
C GLY A 63 -81.92 -1.47 38.92
N SER A 64 -81.29 -2.44 39.54
CA SER A 64 -81.19 -3.79 38.92
C SER A 64 -80.57 -3.91 37.55
N ASP A 65 -79.20 -4.08 37.58
CA ASP A 65 -78.50 -4.91 36.57
C ASP A 65 -77.08 -5.22 37.00
N ASP A 66 -76.87 -5.70 38.22
CA ASP A 66 -75.54 -6.08 38.72
C ASP A 66 -74.88 -7.31 38.02
N ILE A 67 -75.64 -7.98 37.14
CA ILE A 67 -75.15 -9.17 36.42
C ILE A 67 -74.51 -8.82 35.08
N GLN A 68 -74.93 -7.77 34.38
CA GLN A 68 -74.38 -7.35 33.08
C GLN A 68 -73.08 -6.56 33.17
N THR A 69 -72.86 -5.80 34.25
CA THR A 69 -71.65 -5.02 34.44
C THR A 69 -70.40 -5.87 34.68
N GLY A 70 -70.54 -7.03 35.35
CA GLY A 70 -69.44 -7.95 35.57
C GLY A 70 -68.93 -8.62 34.28
N GLU A 71 -69.84 -9.01 33.41
CA GLU A 71 -69.48 -9.63 32.10
C GLU A 71 -68.83 -8.63 31.16
N LEU A 72 -69.34 -7.38 31.10
CA LEU A 72 -68.74 -6.32 30.29
C LEU A 72 -67.35 -5.95 30.80
N SER A 73 -67.15 -5.90 32.11
CA SER A 73 -65.84 -5.64 32.72
C SER A 73 -64.83 -6.76 32.41
N ALA A 74 -65.28 -8.03 32.45
CA ALA A 74 -64.44 -9.17 32.07
C ALA A 74 -64.01 -9.13 30.60
N ILE A 75 -64.91 -8.80 29.69
CA ILE A 75 -64.63 -8.64 28.26
C ILE A 75 -63.70 -7.47 28.04
N ALA A 76 -63.91 -6.32 28.70
CA ALA A 76 -63.00 -5.16 28.60
C ALA A 76 -61.59 -5.51 29.06
N ASN A 77 -61.43 -6.22 30.16
CA ASN A 77 -60.14 -6.69 30.65
C ASN A 77 -59.47 -7.70 29.68
N GLN A 78 -60.22 -8.57 29.06
CA GLN A 78 -59.72 -9.52 28.08
C GLN A 78 -59.24 -8.78 26.81
N ILE A 79 -60.00 -7.82 26.32
CA ILE A 79 -59.58 -6.97 25.18
C ILE A 79 -58.33 -6.18 25.54
N ALA A 80 -58.27 -5.57 26.72
CA ALA A 80 -57.07 -4.82 27.17
C ALA A 80 -55.84 -5.71 27.24
N ALA A 81 -55.94 -6.91 27.79
CA ALA A 81 -54.88 -7.88 27.84
C ALA A 81 -54.43 -8.32 26.43
N GLN A 82 -55.36 -8.50 25.50
CA GLN A 82 -55.06 -8.85 24.13
C GLN A 82 -54.35 -7.73 23.36
N VAL A 83 -54.81 -6.50 23.52
CA VAL A 83 -54.18 -5.28 22.95
C VAL A 83 -52.75 -5.11 23.50
N GLN A 84 -52.59 -5.30 24.83
CA GLN A 84 -51.30 -5.21 25.46
C GLN A 84 -50.33 -6.30 24.96
N SER A 85 -50.76 -7.52 24.80
CA SER A 85 -49.98 -8.62 24.20
C SER A 85 -49.58 -8.31 22.77
N GLN A 86 -50.50 -7.82 21.93
CA GLN A 86 -50.21 -7.44 20.55
C GLN A 86 -49.20 -6.25 20.48
N ALA A 87 -49.32 -5.26 21.37
CA ALA A 87 -48.39 -4.14 21.46
C ALA A 87 -46.98 -4.62 21.83
N GLN A 88 -46.87 -5.56 22.76
CA GLN A 88 -45.57 -6.15 23.14
C GLN A 88 -44.94 -6.95 21.98
N ASP A 89 -45.72 -7.75 21.28
CA ASP A 89 -45.26 -8.49 20.10
C ASP A 89 -44.78 -7.56 18.98
N TYR A 90 -45.53 -6.47 18.74
CA TYR A 90 -45.14 -5.44 17.79
C TYR A 90 -43.82 -4.74 18.18
N GLN A 91 -43.62 -4.40 19.43
CA GLN A 91 -42.38 -3.79 19.92
C GLN A 91 -41.20 -4.75 19.77
N THR A 92 -41.41 -6.03 20.10
CA THR A 92 -40.37 -7.06 19.93
C THR A 92 -39.96 -7.20 18.46
N LYS A 93 -40.91 -7.34 17.55
CA LYS A 93 -40.66 -7.41 16.10
C LYS A 93 -39.96 -6.17 15.57
N ARG A 94 -40.32 -4.98 16.06
CA ARG A 94 -39.69 -3.73 15.69
C ARG A 94 -38.21 -3.67 16.16
N GLN A 95 -37.93 -4.14 17.36
CA GLN A 95 -36.56 -4.21 17.89
C GLN A 95 -35.70 -5.20 17.09
N GLU A 96 -36.24 -6.37 16.74
CA GLU A 96 -35.55 -7.35 15.91
C GLU A 96 -35.24 -6.79 14.51
N ALA A 97 -36.20 -6.12 13.88
CA ALA A 97 -36.00 -5.48 12.59
C ALA A 97 -34.91 -4.41 12.62
N ARG A 98 -34.87 -3.59 13.67
CA ARG A 98 -33.78 -2.61 13.86
C ARG A 98 -32.42 -3.28 13.95
N LYS A 99 -32.27 -4.34 14.76
CA LYS A 99 -31.00 -5.09 14.87
C LYS A 99 -30.51 -5.62 13.52
N VAL A 100 -31.43 -6.09 12.68
CA VAL A 100 -31.10 -6.60 11.34
C VAL A 100 -30.64 -5.47 10.41
N ILE A 101 -31.29 -4.30 10.48
CA ILE A 101 -30.91 -3.13 9.67
C ILE A 101 -29.53 -2.64 10.08
N ASP A 102 -29.28 -2.50 11.39
CA ASP A 102 -28.01 -2.04 11.92
C ASP A 102 -26.86 -3.00 11.54
N ALA A 103 -27.11 -4.31 11.65
CA ALA A 103 -26.12 -5.32 11.24
C ALA A 103 -25.77 -5.24 9.74
N ARG A 104 -26.76 -5.06 8.88
CA ARG A 104 -26.54 -4.90 7.43
C ARG A 104 -25.75 -3.62 7.10
N GLU A 105 -26.03 -2.53 7.81
CA GLU A 105 -25.30 -1.28 7.60
C GLU A 105 -23.84 -1.41 8.03
N VAL A 106 -23.56 -2.06 9.15
CA VAL A 106 -22.20 -2.37 9.62
C VAL A 106 -21.45 -3.21 8.58
N GLU A 107 -22.11 -4.26 8.06
CA GLU A 107 -21.51 -5.14 7.03
C GLU A 107 -21.20 -4.36 5.73
N ARG A 108 -22.13 -3.53 5.26
CA ARG A 108 -21.93 -2.69 4.08
C ARG A 108 -20.72 -1.75 4.26
N ARG A 109 -20.65 -1.05 5.41
CA ARG A 109 -19.52 -0.17 5.73
C ARG A 109 -18.19 -0.94 5.81
N ALA A 110 -18.21 -2.14 6.38
CA ALA A 110 -17.01 -2.98 6.45
C ALA A 110 -16.52 -3.40 5.04
N GLN A 111 -17.43 -3.68 4.13
CA GLN A 111 -17.09 -3.97 2.73
C GLN A 111 -16.51 -2.74 2.01
N GLU A 112 -17.12 -1.57 2.16
CA GLU A 112 -16.62 -0.32 1.59
C GLU A 112 -15.20 0.02 2.08
N ILE A 113 -14.94 -0.12 3.40
CA ILE A 113 -13.61 0.07 3.98
C ILE A 113 -12.61 -0.93 3.41
N LYS A 114 -12.99 -2.19 3.27
CA LYS A 114 -12.13 -3.24 2.71
C LYS A 114 -11.75 -2.95 1.24
N GLU A 115 -12.70 -2.50 0.44
CA GLU A 115 -12.46 -2.13 -0.96
C GLU A 115 -11.54 -0.93 -1.06
N GLU A 116 -11.81 0.13 -0.28
CA GLU A 116 -10.98 1.33 -0.25
C GLU A 116 -9.55 1.03 0.23
N THR A 117 -9.41 0.23 1.30
CA THR A 117 -8.10 -0.22 1.81
C THR A 117 -7.33 -1.00 0.74
N THR A 118 -8.02 -1.86 -0.01
CA THR A 118 -7.40 -2.65 -1.09
C THR A 118 -6.92 -1.75 -2.23
N LYS A 119 -7.69 -0.73 -2.58
CA LYS A 119 -7.33 0.27 -3.59
C LYS A 119 -6.10 1.07 -3.18
N ILE A 120 -6.12 1.62 -1.97
CA ILE A 120 -4.99 2.38 -1.41
C ILE A 120 -3.72 1.53 -1.39
N ARG A 121 -3.81 0.26 -0.99
CA ARG A 121 -2.67 -0.66 -0.98
C ARG A 121 -2.09 -0.89 -2.39
N LYS A 122 -2.93 -1.08 -3.39
CA LYS A 122 -2.50 -1.25 -4.79
C LYS A 122 -1.80 0.00 -5.32
N GLU A 123 -2.37 1.17 -5.07
CA GLU A 123 -1.77 2.46 -5.49
C GLU A 123 -0.42 2.70 -4.80
N ALA A 124 -0.31 2.41 -3.51
CA ALA A 124 0.94 2.49 -2.77
C ALA A 124 2.01 1.53 -3.31
N GLN A 125 1.64 0.28 -3.61
CA GLN A 125 2.55 -0.70 -4.21
C GLN A 125 3.03 -0.27 -5.60
N GLU A 126 2.15 0.24 -6.44
CA GLU A 126 2.51 0.73 -7.77
C GLU A 126 3.45 1.94 -7.69
N THR A 127 3.17 2.87 -6.78
CA THR A 127 4.02 4.05 -6.54
C THR A 127 5.41 3.63 -6.05
N ALA A 128 5.48 2.69 -5.10
CA ALA A 128 6.75 2.16 -4.58
C ALA A 128 7.54 1.44 -5.69
N ARG A 129 6.86 0.66 -6.55
CA ARG A 129 7.50 -0.01 -7.70
C ARG A 129 8.08 0.99 -8.69
N LYS A 130 7.31 2.04 -9.06
CA LYS A 130 7.79 3.09 -9.97
C LYS A 130 8.99 3.83 -9.40
N LYS A 131 8.97 4.12 -8.10
CA LYS A 131 10.09 4.77 -7.42
C LYS A 131 11.34 3.89 -7.42
N ALA A 132 11.22 2.61 -7.07
CA ALA A 132 12.33 1.66 -7.10
C ALA A 132 12.94 1.52 -8.50
N GLU A 133 12.10 1.48 -9.53
CA GLU A 133 12.56 1.42 -10.93
C GLU A 133 13.32 2.69 -11.34
N GLN A 134 12.84 3.86 -10.95
CA GLN A 134 13.53 5.13 -11.19
C GLN A 134 14.89 5.19 -10.48
N GLU A 135 14.96 4.73 -9.22
CA GLU A 135 16.20 4.68 -8.44
C GLU A 135 17.19 3.70 -9.07
N ARG A 136 16.72 2.53 -9.54
CA ARG A 136 17.52 1.55 -10.27
C ARG A 136 18.08 2.11 -11.56
N THR A 137 17.26 2.74 -12.37
CA THR A 137 17.67 3.38 -13.63
C THR A 137 18.71 4.47 -13.38
N ALA A 138 18.46 5.35 -12.42
CA ALA A 138 19.40 6.41 -12.06
C ALA A 138 20.74 5.85 -11.52
N HIS A 139 20.72 4.73 -10.82
CA HIS A 139 21.93 4.05 -10.36
C HIS A 139 22.74 3.47 -11.53
N ARG A 140 22.09 2.81 -12.48
CA ARG A 140 22.68 2.29 -13.72
C ARG A 140 23.34 3.39 -14.56
N GLU A 141 22.65 4.50 -14.71
CA GLU A 141 23.17 5.68 -15.41
C GLU A 141 24.42 6.25 -14.73
N LYS A 142 24.46 6.30 -13.40
CA LYS A 142 25.65 6.74 -12.66
C LYS A 142 26.86 5.84 -12.91
N ILE A 143 26.67 4.51 -12.97
CA ILE A 143 27.74 3.57 -13.31
C ILE A 143 28.29 3.86 -14.72
N ALA A 144 27.41 4.03 -15.70
CA ALA A 144 27.80 4.35 -17.07
C ALA A 144 28.54 5.68 -17.17
N GLN A 145 28.02 6.73 -16.54
CA GLN A 145 28.63 8.06 -16.53
C GLN A 145 30.01 8.06 -15.84
N PHE A 146 30.16 7.29 -14.76
CA PHE A 146 31.44 7.12 -14.10
C PHE A 146 32.45 6.43 -15.03
N ALA A 147 32.07 5.36 -15.73
CA ALA A 147 32.91 4.66 -16.68
C ALA A 147 33.39 5.57 -17.82
N LEU A 148 32.53 6.46 -18.32
CA LEU A 148 32.84 7.39 -19.40
C LEU A 148 33.97 8.39 -19.06
N GLN A 149 34.24 8.67 -17.79
CA GLN A 149 35.31 9.56 -17.36
C GLN A 149 36.70 9.03 -17.70
N PHE A 150 36.83 7.73 -17.97
CA PHE A 150 38.09 7.07 -18.25
C PHE A 150 38.35 6.81 -19.73
N VAL A 151 37.48 7.26 -20.60
CA VAL A 151 37.68 7.17 -22.06
C VAL A 151 38.99 7.90 -22.46
N GLY A 152 39.79 7.22 -23.26
CA GLY A 152 41.11 7.71 -23.67
C GLY A 152 42.28 7.21 -22.80
N ASN A 153 42.02 6.61 -21.64
CA ASN A 153 43.06 6.01 -20.79
C ASN A 153 43.61 4.72 -21.42
N PRO A 154 44.87 4.31 -21.09
CA PRO A 154 45.54 3.21 -21.76
C PRO A 154 44.92 1.84 -21.42
N TYR A 155 45.06 0.93 -22.35
CA TYR A 155 44.88 -0.50 -22.12
C TYR A 155 46.16 -1.13 -21.60
N VAL A 156 46.09 -1.90 -20.52
CA VAL A 156 47.21 -2.71 -20.01
C VAL A 156 46.67 -4.12 -19.72
N TYR A 157 47.22 -5.14 -20.39
CA TYR A 157 46.85 -6.53 -20.15
C TYR A 157 47.12 -6.92 -18.69
N GLY A 158 46.10 -7.49 -18.01
CA GLY A 158 46.17 -7.80 -16.57
C GLY A 158 45.99 -6.57 -15.66
N GLY A 159 45.88 -5.36 -16.21
CA GLY A 159 45.70 -4.12 -15.45
C GLY A 159 44.27 -3.96 -14.92
N THR A 160 44.17 -3.19 -13.84
CA THR A 160 42.90 -2.84 -13.16
C THR A 160 42.81 -1.36 -12.80
N SER A 161 43.81 -0.58 -13.20
CA SER A 161 43.81 0.86 -12.91
C SER A 161 43.00 1.62 -13.95
N LEU A 162 41.98 2.33 -13.50
CA LEU A 162 41.13 3.14 -14.37
C LEU A 162 41.88 4.26 -15.07
N THR A 163 42.99 4.74 -14.49
CA THR A 163 43.80 5.86 -15.03
C THR A 163 45.12 5.43 -15.66
N ASN A 164 45.80 4.40 -15.07
CA ASN A 164 47.15 3.98 -15.49
C ASN A 164 47.15 2.76 -16.42
N GLY A 165 45.95 2.20 -16.65
CA GLY A 165 45.73 1.08 -17.58
C GLY A 165 44.99 -0.10 -16.99
N ALA A 166 44.01 -0.54 -17.71
CA ALA A 166 43.20 -1.71 -17.41
C ALA A 166 42.97 -2.54 -18.66
N ASP A 167 42.78 -3.84 -18.52
CA ASP A 167 42.18 -4.67 -19.57
C ASP A 167 40.64 -4.63 -19.50
N CYS A 168 39.95 -5.29 -20.42
CA CYS A 168 38.48 -5.22 -20.53
C CYS A 168 37.76 -5.58 -19.24
N SER A 169 38.08 -6.72 -18.65
CA SER A 169 37.43 -7.19 -17.41
C SER A 169 37.94 -6.46 -16.17
N GLY A 170 39.20 -6.05 -16.16
CA GLY A 170 39.76 -5.19 -15.09
C GLY A 170 39.16 -3.81 -15.06
N PHE A 171 38.87 -3.21 -16.22
CA PHE A 171 38.12 -1.96 -16.33
C PHE A 171 36.73 -2.07 -15.74
N VAL A 172 35.92 -3.04 -16.22
CA VAL A 172 34.56 -3.27 -15.73
C VAL A 172 34.55 -3.58 -14.23
N MET A 173 35.43 -4.48 -13.77
CA MET A 173 35.56 -4.81 -12.35
C MET A 173 35.83 -3.56 -11.50
N SER A 174 36.73 -2.67 -11.94
CA SER A 174 37.12 -1.49 -11.19
C SER A 174 36.03 -0.41 -11.20
N VAL A 175 35.28 -0.26 -12.30
CA VAL A 175 34.09 0.61 -12.36
C VAL A 175 33.03 0.14 -11.37
N PHE A 176 32.68 -1.13 -11.41
CA PHE A 176 31.61 -1.66 -10.56
C PHE A 176 31.98 -1.67 -9.06
N ARG A 177 33.25 -1.82 -8.74
CA ARG A 177 33.75 -1.76 -7.36
C ARG A 177 33.48 -0.42 -6.68
N GLU A 178 33.53 0.70 -7.42
CA GLU A 178 33.19 2.05 -6.90
C GLU A 178 31.71 2.17 -6.46
N PHE A 179 30.86 1.27 -6.97
CA PHE A 179 29.45 1.19 -6.65
C PHE A 179 29.11 0.02 -5.69
N GLY A 180 30.14 -0.63 -5.13
CA GLY A 180 29.98 -1.68 -4.13
C GLY A 180 29.74 -3.08 -4.70
N TYR A 181 29.92 -3.29 -6.03
CA TYR A 181 29.82 -4.61 -6.65
C TYR A 181 31.20 -5.27 -6.77
N ASP A 182 31.30 -6.50 -6.31
CA ASP A 182 32.54 -7.29 -6.42
C ASP A 182 32.43 -8.29 -7.59
N LEU A 183 33.06 -7.95 -8.70
CA LEU A 183 33.06 -8.75 -9.92
C LEU A 183 34.33 -9.62 -10.00
N PRO A 184 34.21 -10.85 -10.54
CA PRO A 184 35.39 -11.67 -10.82
C PRO A 184 36.40 -10.99 -11.76
N ARG A 185 37.68 -11.40 -11.69
CA ARG A 185 38.76 -10.76 -12.45
C ARG A 185 38.64 -10.94 -13.97
N VAL A 186 38.18 -12.09 -14.45
CA VAL A 186 38.18 -12.43 -15.88
C VAL A 186 36.80 -12.43 -16.50
N ALA A 187 36.69 -12.02 -17.76
CA ALA A 187 35.41 -11.82 -18.46
C ALA A 187 34.48 -13.04 -18.44
N ALA A 188 35.04 -14.26 -18.64
CA ALA A 188 34.24 -15.48 -18.60
C ALA A 188 33.60 -15.70 -17.21
N ALA A 189 34.38 -15.51 -16.13
CA ALA A 189 33.84 -15.64 -14.77
C ALA A 189 32.84 -14.51 -14.44
N GLN A 190 33.04 -13.29 -14.95
CA GLN A 190 32.06 -12.20 -14.84
C GLN A 190 30.75 -12.59 -15.52
N TYR A 191 30.82 -13.22 -16.70
CA TYR A 191 29.59 -13.72 -17.32
C TYR A 191 28.94 -14.81 -16.47
N GLU A 192 29.69 -15.83 -16.05
CA GLU A 192 29.14 -16.93 -15.24
C GLU A 192 28.42 -16.46 -13.98
N SER A 193 28.97 -15.47 -13.26
CA SER A 193 28.41 -14.95 -12.01
C SER A 193 27.34 -13.89 -12.19
N SER A 194 27.16 -13.33 -13.40
CA SER A 194 26.13 -12.35 -13.68
C SER A 194 24.74 -12.98 -13.82
N GLN A 195 23.69 -12.19 -13.56
CA GLN A 195 22.33 -12.54 -13.97
C GLN A 195 22.22 -12.41 -15.50
N LYS A 196 21.91 -13.51 -16.20
CA LYS A 196 21.80 -13.53 -17.64
C LYS A 196 20.57 -12.79 -18.13
N LYS A 197 20.74 -12.08 -19.25
CA LYS A 197 19.64 -11.34 -19.92
C LYS A 197 19.62 -11.67 -21.40
N ASP A 198 18.43 -11.53 -21.99
CA ASP A 198 18.30 -11.50 -23.45
C ASP A 198 18.83 -10.17 -23.99
N ILE A 199 19.47 -10.20 -25.18
CA ILE A 199 20.03 -9.00 -25.80
C ILE A 199 18.95 -7.95 -26.14
N SER A 200 17.70 -8.38 -26.36
CA SER A 200 16.56 -7.48 -26.57
C SER A 200 16.16 -6.70 -25.31
N GLN A 201 16.65 -7.12 -24.15
CA GLN A 201 16.43 -6.49 -22.83
C GLN A 201 17.64 -5.70 -22.32
N LEU A 202 18.55 -5.31 -23.25
CA LEU A 202 19.77 -4.60 -22.91
C LEU A 202 19.45 -3.21 -22.33
N GLU A 203 19.95 -2.94 -21.13
CA GLU A 203 19.77 -1.69 -20.40
C GLU A 203 21.12 -1.08 -20.02
N THR A 204 21.19 0.24 -19.91
CA THR A 204 22.38 0.94 -19.39
C THR A 204 22.87 0.30 -18.10
N GLY A 205 24.17 0.04 -18.01
CA GLY A 205 24.78 -0.67 -16.86
C GLY A 205 24.84 -2.17 -17.00
N ASP A 206 24.31 -2.76 -18.07
CA ASP A 206 24.50 -4.18 -18.39
C ASP A 206 25.88 -4.43 -19.00
N LEU A 207 26.36 -5.67 -18.90
CA LEU A 207 27.60 -6.12 -19.50
C LEU A 207 27.31 -6.91 -20.77
N VAL A 208 28.01 -6.55 -21.84
CA VAL A 208 27.97 -7.27 -23.11
C VAL A 208 29.28 -8.06 -23.24
N PHE A 209 29.18 -9.36 -23.56
CA PHE A 209 30.29 -10.29 -23.63
C PHE A 209 30.50 -10.76 -25.07
N TYR A 210 31.80 -10.95 -25.44
CA TYR A 210 32.22 -11.30 -26.80
C TYR A 210 33.23 -12.44 -26.79
N GLY A 211 33.37 -13.13 -27.92
CA GLY A 211 34.37 -14.19 -28.14
C GLY A 211 33.80 -15.45 -28.81
N ALA A 212 34.13 -15.70 -30.05
CA ALA A 212 33.60 -16.80 -30.88
C ALA A 212 33.96 -18.22 -30.43
N GLY A 213 34.98 -18.40 -29.60
CA GLY A 213 35.43 -19.69 -29.09
C GLY A 213 35.42 -19.82 -27.58
N GLY A 214 34.75 -18.89 -26.91
CA GLY A 214 34.69 -18.70 -25.45
C GLY A 214 34.84 -17.24 -25.10
N ILE A 215 34.21 -16.81 -24.03
CA ILE A 215 34.18 -15.39 -23.63
C ILE A 215 35.60 -14.93 -23.27
N ASN A 216 36.11 -13.95 -24.01
CA ASN A 216 37.43 -13.37 -23.84
C ASN A 216 37.43 -11.83 -23.75
N HIS A 217 36.26 -11.21 -23.96
CA HIS A 217 36.10 -9.76 -23.87
C HIS A 217 34.77 -9.39 -23.23
N VAL A 218 34.74 -8.22 -22.59
CA VAL A 218 33.55 -7.64 -21.94
C VAL A 218 33.53 -6.13 -22.12
N ALA A 219 32.34 -5.56 -22.28
CA ALA A 219 32.10 -4.13 -22.36
C ALA A 219 30.89 -3.76 -21.51
N LEU A 220 30.88 -2.52 -21.01
CA LEU A 220 29.77 -1.93 -20.27
C LEU A 220 28.84 -1.20 -21.25
N TYR A 221 27.58 -1.58 -21.28
CA TYR A 221 26.58 -0.88 -22.09
C TYR A 221 26.18 0.45 -21.45
N ILE A 222 26.23 1.52 -22.23
CA ILE A 222 26.00 2.89 -21.79
C ILE A 222 24.72 3.54 -22.36
N GLY A 223 23.87 2.75 -23.02
CA GLY A 223 22.67 3.22 -23.71
C GLY A 223 22.92 3.50 -25.21
N ASP A 224 21.86 3.80 -25.93
CA ASP A 224 21.87 4.21 -27.35
C ASP A 224 22.69 3.31 -28.28
N GLY A 225 22.69 2.01 -28.02
CA GLY A 225 23.45 1.05 -28.82
C GLY A 225 24.96 1.11 -28.64
N LYS A 226 25.48 1.78 -27.59
CA LYS A 226 26.89 1.98 -27.34
C LYS A 226 27.39 1.23 -26.10
N VAL A 227 28.67 0.88 -26.17
CA VAL A 227 29.42 0.31 -25.04
C VAL A 227 30.69 1.09 -24.79
N VAL A 228 31.16 1.12 -23.54
CA VAL A 228 32.48 1.58 -23.15
C VAL A 228 33.32 0.39 -22.67
N HIS A 229 34.55 0.28 -23.15
CA HIS A 229 35.43 -0.83 -22.82
C HIS A 229 36.94 -0.50 -23.04
N ALA A 230 37.81 -1.18 -22.32
CA ALA A 230 39.22 -1.19 -22.64
C ALA A 230 39.42 -2.20 -23.80
N LEU A 231 39.57 -1.68 -25.03
CA LEU A 231 39.52 -2.49 -26.24
C LEU A 231 40.82 -3.25 -26.50
N ASN A 232 41.95 -2.56 -26.64
CA ASN A 232 43.27 -3.11 -26.85
C ASN A 232 44.35 -2.05 -26.62
N SER A 233 45.64 -2.45 -26.69
CA SER A 233 46.80 -1.56 -26.43
C SER A 233 46.92 -0.37 -27.38
N ASN A 234 46.34 -0.45 -28.58
CA ASN A 234 46.39 0.64 -29.56
C ASN A 234 45.28 1.70 -29.34
N LYS A 235 44.14 1.29 -28.79
CA LYS A 235 42.94 2.12 -28.65
C LYS A 235 42.69 2.57 -27.22
N GLY A 236 43.13 1.80 -26.22
CA GLY A 236 42.81 2.09 -24.84
C GLY A 236 41.33 1.87 -24.50
N ILE A 237 40.83 2.71 -23.62
CA ILE A 237 39.40 2.74 -23.23
C ILE A 237 38.65 3.61 -24.25
N VAL A 238 37.67 3.02 -24.93
CA VAL A 238 36.93 3.67 -26.03
C VAL A 238 35.44 3.38 -25.95
N ILE A 239 34.66 4.16 -26.70
CA ILE A 239 33.26 3.92 -26.97
C ILE A 239 33.13 3.32 -28.35
N THR A 240 32.35 2.24 -28.50
CA THR A 240 31.99 1.62 -29.78
C THR A 240 30.50 1.30 -29.83
N ASP A 241 30.00 0.87 -30.98
CA ASP A 241 28.69 0.22 -31.04
C ASP A 241 28.75 -1.12 -30.31
N TYR A 242 27.67 -1.52 -29.64
CA TYR A 242 27.64 -2.79 -28.89
C TYR A 242 27.81 -4.01 -29.82
N ASN A 243 27.47 -3.84 -31.10
CA ASN A 243 27.59 -4.86 -32.15
C ASN A 243 28.84 -4.69 -33.04
N TYR A 244 29.87 -3.96 -32.55
CA TYR A 244 31.17 -3.84 -33.23
C TYR A 244 31.85 -5.20 -33.46
N ASP A 245 31.52 -6.18 -32.63
CA ASP A 245 31.74 -7.61 -32.74
C ASP A 245 30.44 -8.32 -32.36
N THR A 246 30.31 -9.61 -32.67
CA THR A 246 29.10 -10.38 -32.37
C THR A 246 29.00 -10.66 -30.87
N PRO A 247 27.99 -10.11 -30.16
CA PRO A 247 27.77 -10.43 -28.77
C PRO A 247 27.43 -11.92 -28.58
N VAL A 248 28.05 -12.58 -27.61
CA VAL A 248 27.76 -13.97 -27.24
C VAL A 248 26.96 -14.11 -25.97
N GLY A 249 26.77 -13.01 -25.23
CA GLY A 249 25.96 -12.99 -24.04
C GLY A 249 25.78 -11.59 -23.45
N VAL A 250 24.74 -11.43 -22.65
CA VAL A 250 24.47 -10.24 -21.86
C VAL A 250 24.25 -10.66 -20.40
N GLY A 251 24.74 -9.88 -19.47
CA GLY A 251 24.53 -10.11 -18.05
C GLY A 251 24.47 -8.83 -17.25
N THR A 252 23.83 -8.88 -16.09
CA THR A 252 23.73 -7.73 -15.17
C THR A 252 24.18 -8.10 -13.76
N TYR A 253 24.67 -7.10 -13.03
CA TYR A 253 24.96 -7.15 -11.60
C TYR A 253 24.09 -6.13 -10.83
N VAL A 254 23.35 -5.29 -11.54
CA VAL A 254 22.50 -4.25 -10.96
C VAL A 254 21.06 -4.74 -10.93
N GLU A 255 20.56 -5.01 -9.73
CA GLU A 255 19.17 -5.42 -9.46
C GLU A 255 18.20 -4.22 -9.41
#